data_bd4053642b32719843d3dc109d6bc5ba
#
_entry.id   bd4053642b32719843d3dc109d6bc5ba
#
_cell.length_a   1.000
_cell.length_b   1.000
_cell.length_c   1.000
_cell.angle_alpha   90.00
_cell.angle_beta   90.00
_cell.angle_gamma   90.00
#
_symmetry.space_group_name_H-M   'P 1'
#
loop_
_entity.id
_entity.type
_entity.pdbx_description
1 polymer ?
#
loop_
_entity_poly.entity_id
_entity_poly.type
_entity_poly.pdbx_seq_one_letter_code
_entity_poly.pdbx_strand_id
1 'polypeptide(L)'
;DDTEQFIIWVNTNQEADYAKSMFPFAVEVRGSDSVDFKKQSALDFIDGKIRILISKPSIFGFGMNLQNCRNAIFLGLNFSYESYYQALKRIHRFGQTRDVNIHIVLSSSEYEIYKIVREKQMMNDDAKRKIFEYTKQYTMLNENRRSLKMDYTRREYKTDNITLINGDSIEEIKGIESNSVGFSIFSPPFSNLYVFSDSYRDLGNCADDDEFFLHFKFLASEIYRVMKNNRIVAIHCSNLPMFKWKNGAT
;
A
#
# COMPACT_ATOMS: atom_id res chain seq x y z
N ASP A 1 15.04 25.56 12.62
CA ASP A 1 14.57 26.13 11.36
C ASP A 1 13.08 26.40 11.46
N ASP A 2 12.68 27.67 11.40
CA ASP A 2 11.28 28.09 11.62
C ASP A 2 10.34 27.75 10.46
N THR A 3 10.87 27.18 9.39
CA THR A 3 10.09 26.81 8.18
C THR A 3 9.69 25.34 8.13
N GLU A 4 10.27 24.48 8.96
CA GLU A 4 10.03 23.05 8.92
C GLU A 4 8.66 22.69 9.51
N GLN A 5 7.96 21.79 8.82
CA GLN A 5 6.69 21.23 9.28
C GLN A 5 6.91 20.02 10.18
N PHE A 6 6.01 19.86 11.14
CA PHE A 6 5.99 18.74 12.07
C PHE A 6 4.59 18.13 12.15
N ILE A 7 4.53 16.82 12.22
CA ILE A 7 3.32 16.11 12.64
C ILE A 7 3.54 15.48 14.01
N ILE A 8 2.61 15.73 14.94
CA ILE A 8 2.63 15.16 16.28
C ILE A 8 1.53 14.11 16.36
N TRP A 9 1.95 12.85 16.46
CA TRP A 9 1.06 11.73 16.63
C TRP A 9 0.79 11.47 18.10
N VAL A 10 -0.48 11.39 18.46
CA VAL A 10 -0.96 11.15 19.83
C VAL A 10 -1.90 9.95 19.86
N ASN A 11 -1.98 9.25 20.99
CA ASN A 11 -2.88 8.10 21.17
C ASN A 11 -4.17 8.51 21.90
N THR A 12 -4.07 9.44 22.82
CA THR A 12 -5.18 9.88 23.69
C THR A 12 -5.53 11.36 23.46
N ASN A 13 -6.71 11.76 23.91
CA ASN A 13 -7.11 13.18 23.88
C ASN A 13 -6.29 14.00 24.89
N GLN A 14 -5.89 13.41 26.03
CA GLN A 14 -5.04 14.09 27.02
C GLN A 14 -3.67 14.43 26.48
N GLU A 15 -3.04 13.53 25.72
CA GLU A 15 -1.79 13.81 25.03
C GLU A 15 -1.97 14.94 23.99
N ALA A 16 -3.11 14.94 23.28
CA ALA A 16 -3.41 15.99 22.32
C ALA A 16 -3.60 17.36 23.01
N ASP A 17 -4.34 17.40 24.11
CA ASP A 17 -4.53 18.62 24.93
C ASP A 17 -3.20 19.13 25.47
N TYR A 18 -2.33 18.23 25.94
CA TYR A 18 -0.99 18.58 26.41
C TYR A 18 -0.11 19.13 25.28
N ALA A 19 -0.06 18.46 24.13
CA ALA A 19 0.68 18.94 22.97
C ALA A 19 0.16 20.30 22.49
N LYS A 20 -1.16 20.50 22.47
CA LYS A 20 -1.79 21.77 22.12
C LYS A 20 -1.45 22.89 23.10
N SER A 21 -1.34 22.58 24.39
CA SER A 21 -0.91 23.56 25.39
C SER A 21 0.54 24.02 25.21
N MET A 22 1.43 23.12 24.78
CA MET A 22 2.82 23.45 24.48
C MET A 22 2.98 24.20 23.15
N PHE A 23 2.13 23.89 22.16
CA PHE A 23 2.14 24.52 20.85
C PHE A 23 0.77 25.14 20.52
N PRO A 24 0.43 26.30 21.10
CA PRO A 24 -0.89 26.92 20.91
C PRO A 24 -1.24 27.23 19.45
N PHE A 25 -0.25 27.45 18.60
CA PHE A 25 -0.40 27.71 17.16
C PHE A 25 -0.56 26.43 16.31
N ALA A 26 -0.35 25.24 16.88
CA ALA A 26 -0.56 23.99 16.15
C ALA A 26 -2.05 23.79 15.84
N VAL A 27 -2.34 23.17 14.72
CA VAL A 27 -3.70 22.74 14.39
C VAL A 27 -3.90 21.32 14.90
N GLU A 28 -4.90 21.14 15.74
CA GLU A 28 -5.30 19.83 16.23
C GLU A 28 -6.52 19.34 15.44
N VAL A 29 -6.49 18.06 15.05
CA VAL A 29 -7.60 17.40 14.35
C VAL A 29 -8.03 16.15 15.12
N ARG A 30 -9.28 16.17 15.57
CA ARG A 30 -9.90 15.12 16.40
C ARG A 30 -10.87 14.25 15.61
N GLY A 31 -11.19 13.08 16.15
CA GLY A 31 -12.20 12.19 15.58
C GLY A 31 -13.61 12.80 15.52
N SER A 32 -13.96 13.65 16.48
CA SER A 32 -15.24 14.36 16.58
C SER A 32 -15.41 15.52 15.58
N ASP A 33 -14.32 16.00 14.98
CA ASP A 33 -14.40 17.12 14.05
C ASP A 33 -15.13 16.75 12.76
N SER A 34 -15.70 17.75 12.09
CA SER A 34 -16.41 17.55 10.84
C SER A 34 -15.47 17.01 9.75
N VAL A 35 -16.04 16.31 8.78
CA VAL A 35 -15.28 15.77 7.64
C VAL A 35 -14.61 16.90 6.85
N ASP A 36 -15.30 18.03 6.69
CA ASP A 36 -14.78 19.19 5.96
C ASP A 36 -13.60 19.82 6.68
N PHE A 37 -13.65 19.96 8.01
CA PHE A 37 -12.54 20.48 8.79
C PHE A 37 -11.30 19.55 8.69
N LYS A 38 -11.50 18.24 8.80
CA LYS A 38 -10.42 17.25 8.63
C LYS A 38 -9.76 17.35 7.26
N LYS A 39 -10.59 17.43 6.22
CA LYS A 39 -10.13 17.56 4.83
C LYS A 39 -9.38 18.86 4.61
N GLN A 40 -9.93 19.98 5.08
CA GLN A 40 -9.31 21.31 4.91
C GLN A 40 -7.99 21.40 5.68
N SER A 41 -7.95 20.92 6.92
CA SER A 41 -6.71 20.89 7.73
C SER A 41 -5.60 20.07 7.07
N ALA A 42 -5.97 18.97 6.42
CA ALA A 42 -5.00 18.16 5.68
C ALA A 42 -4.46 18.88 4.44
N LEU A 43 -5.33 19.52 3.65
CA LEU A 43 -4.93 20.32 2.49
C LEU A 43 -4.03 21.49 2.92
N ASP A 44 -4.41 22.21 3.96
CA ASP A 44 -3.62 23.33 4.48
C ASP A 44 -2.27 22.90 5.04
N PHE A 45 -2.19 21.68 5.60
CA PHE A 45 -0.90 21.11 6.00
C PHE A 45 -0.04 20.72 4.78
N ILE A 46 -0.63 20.11 3.75
CA ILE A 46 0.05 19.76 2.50
C ILE A 46 0.57 21.03 1.81
N ASP A 47 -0.23 22.09 1.79
CA ASP A 47 0.11 23.38 1.19
C ASP A 47 1.12 24.21 2.01
N GLY A 48 1.57 23.72 3.17
CA GLY A 48 2.53 24.41 4.04
C GLY A 48 1.93 25.54 4.90
N LYS A 49 0.59 25.74 4.89
CA LYS A 49 -0.08 26.77 5.70
C LYS A 49 -0.11 26.44 7.20
N ILE A 50 -0.15 25.14 7.50
CA ILE A 50 -0.07 24.64 8.87
C ILE A 50 1.35 24.13 9.12
N ARG A 51 2.01 24.68 10.12
CA ARG A 51 3.37 24.28 10.50
C ARG A 51 3.39 23.02 11.38
N ILE A 52 2.50 22.95 12.36
CA ILE A 52 2.39 21.80 13.28
C ILE A 52 0.98 21.26 13.23
N LEU A 53 0.86 19.98 12.91
CA LEU A 53 -0.39 19.23 12.91
C LEU A 53 -0.38 18.21 14.06
N ILE A 54 -1.41 18.21 14.90
CA ILE A 54 -1.59 17.24 15.98
C ILE A 54 -2.77 16.35 15.62
N SER A 55 -2.57 15.03 15.60
CA SER A 55 -3.67 14.10 15.33
C SER A 55 -3.35 12.67 15.79
N LYS A 56 -4.36 11.82 15.77
CA LYS A 56 -4.20 10.38 16.02
C LYS A 56 -3.93 9.64 14.70
N PRO A 57 -3.10 8.58 14.70
CA PRO A 57 -2.89 7.74 13.52
C PRO A 57 -4.19 7.21 12.91
N SER A 58 -5.20 6.93 13.74
CA SER A 58 -6.52 6.45 13.28
C SER A 58 -7.32 7.48 12.48
N ILE A 59 -7.04 8.77 12.62
CA ILE A 59 -7.77 9.86 11.94
C ILE A 59 -7.15 10.15 10.58
N PHE A 60 -5.84 10.35 10.53
CA PHE A 60 -5.10 10.60 9.30
C PHE A 60 -4.35 9.36 8.79
N GLY A 61 -4.44 8.23 9.49
CA GLY A 61 -3.77 6.98 9.15
C GLY A 61 -4.24 6.34 7.84
N PHE A 62 -5.37 6.74 7.27
CA PHE A 62 -5.91 6.15 6.05
C PHE A 62 -5.93 7.13 4.88
N GLY A 63 -5.13 6.86 3.86
CA GLY A 63 -5.23 7.47 2.53
C GLY A 63 -4.50 8.79 2.30
N MET A 64 -4.11 9.54 3.32
CA MET A 64 -3.49 10.85 3.15
C MET A 64 -2.00 10.76 2.80
N ASN A 65 -1.54 11.62 1.90
CA ASN A 65 -0.14 11.76 1.55
C ASN A 65 0.42 13.03 2.20
N LEU A 66 1.32 12.87 3.18
CA LEU A 66 1.93 13.97 3.94
C LEU A 66 3.45 14.04 3.69
N GLN A 67 3.91 13.66 2.49
CA GLN A 67 5.34 13.67 2.13
C GLN A 67 5.99 15.06 2.08
N ASN A 68 5.19 16.13 2.10
CA ASN A 68 5.67 17.49 2.29
C ASN A 68 6.36 17.68 3.66
N CYS A 69 5.92 16.92 4.67
CA CYS A 69 6.49 16.88 6.01
C CYS A 69 7.53 15.75 6.11
N ARG A 70 8.68 16.03 6.75
CA ARG A 70 9.71 15.02 7.03
C ARG A 70 9.92 14.77 8.51
N ASN A 71 9.26 15.51 9.39
CA ASN A 71 9.47 15.40 10.83
C ASN A 71 8.19 14.89 11.51
N ALA A 72 8.30 13.77 12.21
CA ALA A 72 7.22 13.23 13.05
C ALA A 72 7.66 13.09 14.50
N ILE A 73 6.76 13.45 15.40
CA ILE A 73 6.91 13.25 16.83
C ILE A 73 5.79 12.33 17.28
N PHE A 74 6.12 11.21 17.90
CA PHE A 74 5.17 10.33 18.57
C PHE A 74 5.19 10.63 20.07
N LEU A 75 4.07 11.10 20.62
CA LEU A 75 3.88 11.22 22.06
C LEU A 75 3.29 9.91 22.56
N GLY A 76 4.15 9.07 23.15
CA GLY A 76 3.80 7.71 23.50
C GLY A 76 3.71 6.78 22.29
N LEU A 77 3.66 5.49 22.58
CA LEU A 77 3.38 4.42 21.62
C LEU A 77 2.28 3.51 22.18
N ASN A 78 1.42 3.02 21.31
CA ASN A 78 0.55 1.90 21.66
C ASN A 78 1.19 0.57 21.21
N PHE A 79 0.63 -0.56 21.64
CA PHE A 79 1.13 -1.89 21.30
C PHE A 79 0.96 -2.27 19.81
N SER A 80 0.32 -1.40 19.01
CA SER A 80 0.06 -1.66 17.60
C SER A 80 1.21 -1.16 16.73
N TYR A 81 2.07 -2.08 16.32
CA TYR A 81 3.08 -1.83 15.30
C TYR A 81 2.44 -1.31 14.00
N GLU A 82 1.27 -1.82 13.64
CA GLU A 82 0.56 -1.41 12.42
C GLU A 82 0.19 0.07 12.46
N SER A 83 -0.38 0.56 13.56
CA SER A 83 -0.72 1.99 13.73
C SER A 83 0.52 2.88 13.61
N TYR A 84 1.61 2.49 14.26
CA TYR A 84 2.90 3.18 14.16
C TYR A 84 3.42 3.17 12.71
N TYR A 85 3.43 2.00 12.06
CA TYR A 85 3.91 1.84 10.69
C TYR A 85 3.05 2.64 9.69
N GLN A 86 1.73 2.62 9.84
CA GLN A 86 0.83 3.38 8.99
C GLN A 86 1.05 4.89 9.14
N ALA A 87 1.21 5.39 10.37
CA ALA A 87 1.52 6.80 10.62
C ALA A 87 2.87 7.20 10.00
N LEU A 88 3.90 6.37 10.16
CA LEU A 88 5.21 6.57 9.55
C LEU A 88 5.13 6.65 8.02
N LYS A 89 4.36 5.75 7.40
CA LYS A 89 4.19 5.68 5.94
C LYS A 89 3.40 6.85 5.34
N ARG A 90 2.86 7.78 6.15
CA ARG A 90 2.26 9.03 5.63
C ARG A 90 3.32 10.04 5.21
N ILE A 91 4.45 10.07 5.88
CA ILE A 91 5.57 10.99 5.61
C ILE A 91 6.72 10.30 4.87
N HIS A 92 7.00 9.03 5.20
CA HIS A 92 8.00 8.20 4.52
C HIS A 92 7.35 7.40 3.38
N ARG A 93 7.12 8.05 2.27
CA ARG A 93 6.43 7.50 1.09
C ARG A 93 7.25 7.72 -0.17
N PHE A 94 6.88 6.99 -1.24
CA PHE A 94 7.42 7.24 -2.58
C PHE A 94 7.27 8.72 -2.97
N GLY A 95 8.36 9.34 -3.42
CA GLY A 95 8.43 10.79 -3.69
C GLY A 95 8.99 11.64 -2.55
N GLN A 96 9.23 11.09 -1.35
CA GLN A 96 10.01 11.77 -0.32
C GLN A 96 11.50 11.72 -0.67
N THR A 97 12.09 12.87 -0.94
CA THR A 97 13.49 13.00 -1.35
C THR A 97 14.43 13.40 -0.20
N ARG A 98 13.85 13.75 0.96
CA ARG A 98 14.59 14.19 2.15
C ARG A 98 14.58 13.10 3.21
N ASP A 99 15.58 13.09 4.07
CA ASP A 99 15.62 12.22 5.25
C ASP A 99 14.42 12.49 6.16
N VAL A 100 13.76 11.44 6.63
CA VAL A 100 12.63 11.52 7.54
C VAL A 100 13.11 11.35 8.96
N ASN A 101 12.84 12.34 9.80
CA ASN A 101 13.18 12.36 11.21
C ASN A 101 12.00 11.89 12.07
N ILE A 102 12.23 10.85 12.85
CA ILE A 102 11.24 10.31 13.77
C ILE A 102 11.71 10.48 15.20
N HIS A 103 10.93 11.23 15.98
CA HIS A 103 11.15 11.43 17.39
C HIS A 103 10.07 10.67 18.18
N ILE A 104 10.48 9.83 19.10
CA ILE A 104 9.56 9.08 19.96
C ILE A 104 9.79 9.52 21.40
N VAL A 105 8.79 10.16 21.98
CA VAL A 105 8.82 10.63 23.37
C VAL A 105 8.10 9.60 24.22
N LEU A 106 8.82 9.00 25.15
CA LEU A 106 8.32 7.93 26.00
C LEU A 106 8.59 8.22 27.46
N SER A 107 7.64 7.87 28.32
CA SER A 107 7.90 7.72 29.75
C SER A 107 8.69 6.43 30.01
N SER A 108 9.31 6.34 31.20
CA SER A 108 10.05 5.13 31.60
C SER A 108 9.18 3.86 31.58
N SER A 109 7.89 4.01 31.87
CA SER A 109 6.93 2.89 31.86
C SER A 109 6.55 2.43 30.45
N GLU A 110 6.69 3.29 29.43
CA GLU A 110 6.34 2.98 28.05
C GLU A 110 7.52 2.35 27.25
N TYR A 111 8.71 2.30 27.86
CA TYR A 111 9.88 1.75 27.21
C TYR A 111 9.72 0.27 26.82
N GLU A 112 8.97 -0.50 27.61
CA GLU A 112 8.65 -1.90 27.28
C GLU A 112 7.73 -1.98 26.03
N ILE A 113 6.80 -1.05 25.86
CA ILE A 113 5.96 -0.94 24.66
C ILE A 113 6.83 -0.68 23.43
N TYR A 114 7.78 0.23 23.56
CA TYR A 114 8.74 0.52 22.49
C TYR A 114 9.53 -0.73 22.06
N LYS A 115 10.04 -1.51 23.02
CA LYS A 115 10.74 -2.77 22.70
C LYS A 115 9.87 -3.70 21.89
N ILE A 116 8.63 -3.94 22.31
CA ILE A 116 7.67 -4.81 21.60
C ILE A 116 7.41 -4.30 20.18
N VAL A 117 7.21 -3.00 20.01
CA VAL A 117 7.01 -2.40 18.69
C VAL A 117 8.24 -2.57 17.80
N ARG A 118 9.45 -2.40 18.36
CA ARG A 118 10.72 -2.60 17.65
C ARG A 118 10.95 -4.05 17.26
N GLU A 119 10.64 -5.00 18.13
CA GLU A 119 10.72 -6.43 17.81
C GLU A 119 9.77 -6.80 16.66
N LYS A 120 8.53 -6.31 16.70
CA LYS A 120 7.57 -6.52 15.59
C LYS A 120 8.06 -5.88 14.29
N GLN A 121 8.70 -4.71 14.35
CA GLN A 121 9.32 -4.08 13.19
C GLN A 121 10.43 -4.97 12.61
N MET A 122 11.35 -5.44 13.45
CA MET A 122 12.46 -6.29 13.02
C MET A 122 11.95 -7.59 12.38
N MET A 123 10.95 -8.25 12.98
CA MET A 123 10.31 -9.44 12.42
C MET A 123 9.69 -9.16 11.05
N ASN A 124 9.00 -8.03 10.88
CA ASN A 124 8.40 -7.66 9.61
C ASN A 124 9.46 -7.35 8.53
N ASP A 125 10.52 -6.66 8.89
CA ASP A 125 11.62 -6.33 7.98
C ASP A 125 12.41 -7.60 7.59
N ASP A 126 12.61 -8.52 8.52
CA ASP A 126 13.23 -9.83 8.25
C ASP A 126 12.34 -10.70 7.34
N ALA A 127 11.03 -10.71 7.59
CA ALA A 127 10.08 -11.41 6.73
C ALA A 127 10.08 -10.84 5.31
N LYS A 128 10.07 -9.52 5.15
CA LYS A 128 10.18 -8.86 3.84
C LYS A 128 11.49 -9.19 3.14
N ARG A 129 12.62 -9.18 3.87
CA ARG A 129 13.92 -9.55 3.32
C ARG A 129 13.94 -11.00 2.85
N LYS A 130 13.42 -11.94 3.64
CA LYS A 130 13.32 -13.35 3.27
C LYS A 130 12.43 -13.55 2.04
N ILE A 131 11.26 -12.92 2.00
CA ILE A 131 10.39 -12.94 0.82
C ILE A 131 11.15 -12.42 -0.40
N PHE A 132 11.86 -11.31 -0.26
CA PHE A 132 12.68 -10.76 -1.34
C PHE A 132 13.78 -11.71 -1.81
N GLU A 133 14.54 -12.32 -0.87
CA GLU A 133 15.59 -13.30 -1.19
C GLU A 133 15.01 -14.53 -1.90
N TYR A 134 13.89 -15.07 -1.40
CA TYR A 134 13.20 -16.18 -2.05
C TYR A 134 12.68 -15.80 -3.43
N THR A 135 12.08 -14.64 -3.58
CA THR A 135 11.59 -14.16 -4.88
C THR A 135 12.75 -14.00 -5.87
N LYS A 136 13.86 -13.39 -5.44
CA LYS A 136 15.06 -13.26 -6.26
C LYS A 136 15.63 -14.61 -6.68
N GLN A 137 15.73 -15.56 -5.75
CA GLN A 137 16.18 -16.91 -6.03
C GLN A 137 15.25 -17.65 -6.99
N TYR A 138 13.93 -17.49 -6.83
CA TYR A 138 12.92 -18.06 -7.69
C TYR A 138 12.96 -17.45 -9.11
N THR A 139 13.15 -16.15 -9.22
CA THR A 139 13.32 -15.45 -10.51
C THR A 139 14.58 -15.92 -11.24
N MET A 140 15.73 -16.03 -10.54
CA MET A 140 16.97 -16.53 -11.13
C MET A 140 16.88 -18.00 -11.57
N LEU A 141 16.16 -18.84 -10.81
CA LEU A 141 15.92 -20.24 -11.18
C LEU A 141 15.03 -20.34 -12.44
N ASN A 142 14.07 -19.43 -12.59
CA ASN A 142 13.18 -19.38 -13.76
C ASN A 142 13.83 -18.78 -15.00
N GLU A 143 14.74 -17.82 -14.87
CA GLU A 143 15.54 -17.32 -16.00
C GLU A 143 16.38 -18.43 -16.65
N ASN A 144 16.85 -19.40 -15.86
CA ASN A 144 17.58 -20.57 -16.36
C ASN A 144 16.68 -21.71 -16.88
N ARG A 145 15.36 -21.62 -16.68
CA ARG A 145 14.36 -22.66 -17.06
C ARG A 145 13.42 -22.24 -18.20
N ARG A 146 13.77 -21.28 -19.03
CA ARG A 146 12.90 -20.81 -20.13
C ARG A 146 12.67 -21.84 -21.24
N SER A 147 12.00 -22.95 -20.90
CA SER A 147 11.13 -23.63 -21.84
C SER A 147 9.69 -23.40 -21.37
N LEU A 148 9.13 -22.21 -21.68
CA LEU A 148 7.74 -21.89 -21.36
C LEU A 148 6.82 -22.89 -22.09
N LYS A 149 5.95 -23.55 -21.32
CA LYS A 149 4.97 -24.50 -21.87
C LYS A 149 3.77 -23.73 -22.39
N MET A 150 3.24 -24.15 -23.55
CA MET A 150 2.06 -23.54 -24.15
C MET A 150 0.74 -24.03 -23.54
N ASP A 151 0.74 -25.12 -22.75
CA ASP A 151 -0.46 -25.81 -22.31
C ASP A 151 -0.74 -25.60 -20.82
N TYR A 152 -1.98 -25.22 -20.51
CA TYR A 152 -2.58 -25.35 -19.18
C TYR A 152 -3.78 -26.31 -19.27
N THR A 153 -4.05 -27.03 -18.17
CA THR A 153 -5.22 -27.90 -18.08
C THR A 153 -6.38 -27.13 -17.47
N ARG A 154 -7.37 -26.79 -18.31
CA ARG A 154 -8.60 -26.16 -17.83
C ARG A 154 -9.36 -27.13 -16.92
N ARG A 155 -9.80 -26.64 -15.77
CA ARG A 155 -10.68 -27.38 -14.85
C ARG A 155 -11.88 -26.52 -14.48
N GLU A 156 -13.04 -27.12 -14.39
CA GLU A 156 -14.27 -26.42 -14.02
C GLU A 156 -15.00 -27.22 -12.94
N TYR A 157 -15.53 -26.50 -11.95
CA TYR A 157 -16.45 -27.01 -10.97
C TYR A 157 -17.68 -26.13 -10.95
N LYS A 158 -18.88 -26.70 -11.09
CA LYS A 158 -20.15 -26.00 -11.21
C LYS A 158 -21.18 -26.53 -10.23
N THR A 159 -21.87 -25.61 -9.55
CA THR A 159 -23.09 -25.85 -8.79
C THR A 159 -24.19 -24.95 -9.33
N ASP A 160 -25.40 -25.00 -8.74
CA ASP A 160 -26.53 -24.16 -9.15
C ASP A 160 -26.21 -22.65 -9.09
N ASN A 161 -25.36 -22.25 -8.16
CA ASN A 161 -25.08 -20.82 -7.87
C ASN A 161 -23.61 -20.40 -8.05
N ILE A 162 -22.69 -21.35 -8.27
CA ILE A 162 -21.25 -21.07 -8.32
C ILE A 162 -20.62 -21.83 -9.48
N THR A 163 -19.81 -21.12 -10.25
CA THR A 163 -18.92 -21.73 -11.23
C THR A 163 -17.49 -21.33 -10.88
N LEU A 164 -16.63 -22.31 -10.62
CA LEU A 164 -15.19 -22.13 -10.39
C LEU A 164 -14.44 -22.64 -11.61
N ILE A 165 -13.61 -21.79 -12.16
CA ILE A 165 -12.81 -22.13 -13.35
C ILE A 165 -11.33 -21.91 -13.00
N ASN A 166 -10.54 -22.95 -13.22
CA ASN A 166 -9.09 -22.85 -13.25
C ASN A 166 -8.66 -22.85 -14.72
N GLY A 167 -8.27 -21.70 -15.23
CA GLY A 167 -7.96 -21.51 -16.63
C GLY A 167 -7.31 -20.14 -16.89
N ASP A 168 -7.03 -19.84 -18.14
CA ASP A 168 -6.57 -18.52 -18.55
C ASP A 168 -7.74 -17.54 -18.50
N SER A 169 -7.65 -16.55 -17.58
CA SER A 169 -8.72 -15.58 -17.36
C SER A 169 -9.06 -14.76 -18.61
N ILE A 170 -8.08 -14.50 -19.50
CA ILE A 170 -8.29 -13.74 -20.74
C ILE A 170 -9.11 -14.57 -21.74
N GLU A 171 -8.94 -15.89 -21.76
CA GLU A 171 -9.73 -16.78 -22.63
C GLU A 171 -11.11 -17.05 -22.01
N GLU A 172 -11.18 -17.34 -20.73
CA GLU A 172 -12.43 -17.67 -20.05
C GLU A 172 -13.43 -16.51 -20.04
N ILE A 173 -12.97 -15.28 -19.87
CA ILE A 173 -13.83 -14.09 -19.86
C ILE A 173 -14.53 -13.84 -21.20
N LYS A 174 -13.96 -14.31 -22.32
CA LYS A 174 -14.58 -14.20 -23.64
C LYS A 174 -15.91 -14.94 -23.73
N GLY A 175 -16.05 -16.02 -22.95
CA GLY A 175 -17.31 -16.78 -22.83
C GLY A 175 -18.40 -16.10 -22.01
N ILE A 176 -18.10 -15.01 -21.31
CA ILE A 176 -19.07 -14.28 -20.51
C ILE A 176 -19.80 -13.27 -21.40
N GLU A 177 -21.14 -13.23 -21.26
CA GLU A 177 -21.98 -12.32 -22.03
C GLU A 177 -21.66 -10.85 -21.71
N SER A 178 -21.69 -10.00 -22.74
CA SER A 178 -21.49 -8.56 -22.58
C SER A 178 -22.57 -7.94 -21.70
N ASN A 179 -22.17 -6.99 -20.84
CA ASN A 179 -23.11 -6.27 -19.97
C ASN A 179 -23.93 -7.18 -19.03
N SER A 180 -23.31 -8.28 -18.56
CA SER A 180 -23.95 -9.29 -17.70
C SER A 180 -23.49 -9.25 -16.24
N VAL A 181 -22.25 -8.81 -15.97
CA VAL A 181 -21.60 -8.87 -14.67
C VAL A 181 -21.95 -7.64 -13.81
N GLY A 182 -22.50 -7.87 -12.62
CA GLY A 182 -22.90 -6.80 -11.69
C GLY A 182 -21.79 -6.29 -10.79
N PHE A 183 -20.76 -7.09 -10.53
CA PHE A 183 -19.61 -6.74 -9.70
C PHE A 183 -18.41 -7.59 -10.07
N SER A 184 -17.23 -7.02 -10.13
CA SER A 184 -15.98 -7.75 -10.34
C SER A 184 -14.97 -7.36 -9.27
N ILE A 185 -14.28 -8.37 -8.71
CA ILE A 185 -13.16 -8.20 -7.82
C ILE A 185 -12.04 -9.16 -8.21
N PHE A 186 -10.83 -8.64 -8.36
CA PHE A 186 -9.67 -9.47 -8.68
C PHE A 186 -8.36 -8.79 -8.30
N SER A 187 -7.30 -9.59 -8.27
CA SER A 187 -5.92 -9.16 -8.06
C SER A 187 -5.08 -9.68 -9.22
N PRO A 188 -4.65 -8.83 -10.15
CA PRO A 188 -3.72 -9.26 -11.18
C PRO A 188 -2.35 -9.54 -10.56
N PRO A 189 -1.45 -10.27 -11.24
CA PRO A 189 -0.04 -10.30 -10.87
C PRO A 189 0.51 -8.89 -10.73
N PHE A 190 1.46 -8.70 -9.81
CA PHE A 190 2.11 -7.40 -9.62
C PHE A 190 3.32 -7.31 -10.57
N SER A 191 3.06 -7.12 -11.86
CA SER A 191 4.07 -7.19 -12.91
C SER A 191 4.84 -8.53 -12.82
N ASN A 192 6.14 -8.52 -12.98
CA ASN A 192 7.03 -9.70 -12.89
C ASN A 192 7.53 -9.99 -11.45
N LEU A 193 6.84 -9.50 -10.41
CA LEU A 193 7.24 -9.74 -9.02
C LEU A 193 7.08 -11.20 -8.62
N TYR A 194 6.01 -11.86 -9.10
CA TYR A 194 5.73 -13.27 -8.85
C TYR A 194 5.35 -13.96 -10.15
N VAL A 195 5.93 -15.13 -10.37
CA VAL A 195 5.58 -16.04 -11.45
C VAL A 195 4.72 -17.15 -10.88
N PHE A 196 3.51 -17.32 -11.39
CA PHE A 196 2.54 -18.29 -10.87
C PHE A 196 2.54 -19.62 -11.63
N SER A 197 3.02 -19.62 -12.88
CA SER A 197 3.11 -20.81 -13.71
C SER A 197 4.23 -20.70 -14.74
N ASP A 198 4.58 -21.85 -15.37
CA ASP A 198 5.54 -21.89 -16.48
C ASP A 198 4.88 -21.49 -17.83
N SER A 199 3.67 -20.97 -17.82
CA SER A 199 2.97 -20.57 -19.04
C SER A 199 3.43 -19.19 -19.52
N TYR A 200 3.68 -19.04 -20.80
CA TYR A 200 3.95 -17.73 -21.41
C TYR A 200 2.72 -16.78 -21.34
N ARG A 201 1.53 -17.31 -21.04
CA ARG A 201 0.28 -16.57 -20.83
C ARG A 201 0.11 -16.05 -19.41
N ASP A 202 0.96 -16.47 -18.49
CA ASP A 202 0.97 -15.93 -17.13
C ASP A 202 1.55 -14.51 -17.16
N LEU A 203 0.72 -13.54 -16.80
CA LEU A 203 1.12 -12.13 -16.75
C LEU A 203 2.32 -11.87 -15.80
N GLY A 204 2.59 -12.77 -14.86
CA GLY A 204 3.78 -12.73 -14.02
C GLY A 204 5.09 -13.04 -14.78
N ASN A 205 5.02 -13.61 -15.99
CA ASN A 205 6.18 -13.90 -16.83
C ASN A 205 6.59 -12.77 -17.79
N CYS A 206 5.94 -11.60 -17.72
CA CYS A 206 6.32 -10.45 -18.51
C CYS A 206 7.74 -9.99 -18.20
N ALA A 207 8.47 -9.56 -19.24
CA ALA A 207 9.86 -9.14 -19.08
C ALA A 207 9.99 -7.83 -18.28
N ASP A 208 9.05 -6.93 -18.46
CA ASP A 208 9.02 -5.62 -17.81
C ASP A 208 7.57 -5.13 -17.57
N ASP A 209 7.44 -3.93 -17.01
CA ASP A 209 6.16 -3.33 -16.71
C ASP A 209 5.39 -2.91 -17.97
N ASP A 210 6.08 -2.51 -19.02
CA ASP A 210 5.46 -2.10 -20.30
C ASP A 210 4.80 -3.31 -20.98
N GLU A 211 5.47 -4.43 -21.02
CA GLU A 211 4.92 -5.69 -21.53
C GLU A 211 3.75 -6.16 -20.66
N PHE A 212 3.88 -6.05 -19.32
CA PHE A 212 2.78 -6.37 -18.42
C PHE A 212 1.53 -5.55 -18.72
N PHE A 213 1.66 -4.21 -18.84
CA PHE A 213 0.51 -3.34 -19.10
C PHE A 213 -0.06 -3.56 -20.51
N LEU A 214 0.77 -3.88 -21.48
CA LEU A 214 0.31 -4.24 -22.82
C LEU A 214 -0.59 -5.49 -22.78
N HIS A 215 -0.19 -6.52 -22.07
CA HIS A 215 -0.98 -7.75 -21.91
C HIS A 215 -2.20 -7.54 -21.00
N PHE A 216 -2.05 -6.80 -19.90
CA PHE A 216 -3.14 -6.50 -18.99
C PHE A 216 -4.29 -5.72 -19.68
N LYS A 217 -3.98 -4.93 -20.69
CA LYS A 217 -4.99 -4.22 -21.49
C LYS A 217 -6.02 -5.17 -22.11
N PHE A 218 -5.65 -6.38 -22.50
CA PHE A 218 -6.60 -7.35 -23.04
C PHE A 218 -7.62 -7.76 -21.99
N LEU A 219 -7.17 -8.07 -20.77
CA LEU A 219 -8.07 -8.40 -19.65
C LEU A 219 -8.96 -7.20 -19.29
N ALA A 220 -8.39 -6.01 -19.19
CA ALA A 220 -9.13 -4.80 -18.83
C ALA A 220 -10.24 -4.49 -19.86
N SER A 221 -9.98 -4.68 -21.14
CA SER A 221 -10.96 -4.49 -22.22
C SER A 221 -12.11 -5.47 -22.10
N GLU A 222 -11.84 -6.75 -21.80
CA GLU A 222 -12.87 -7.76 -21.62
C GLU A 222 -13.67 -7.54 -20.34
N ILE A 223 -13.03 -7.13 -19.24
CA ILE A 223 -13.74 -6.73 -18.01
C ILE A 223 -14.72 -5.59 -18.32
N TYR A 224 -14.28 -4.57 -19.04
CA TYR A 224 -15.14 -3.47 -19.46
C TYR A 224 -16.34 -3.97 -20.28
N ARG A 225 -16.12 -4.89 -21.21
CA ARG A 225 -17.18 -5.48 -22.06
C ARG A 225 -18.25 -6.22 -21.26
N VAL A 226 -17.84 -7.04 -20.29
CA VAL A 226 -18.76 -7.90 -19.53
C VAL A 226 -19.49 -7.17 -18.40
N MET A 227 -18.93 -6.05 -17.92
CA MET A 227 -19.52 -5.30 -16.81
C MET A 227 -20.80 -4.57 -17.23
N LYS A 228 -21.81 -4.60 -16.38
CA LYS A 228 -23.02 -3.76 -16.52
C LYS A 228 -22.68 -2.29 -16.29
N ASN A 229 -23.39 -1.40 -16.98
CA ASN A 229 -23.27 0.02 -16.76
C ASN A 229 -23.51 0.41 -15.28
N ASN A 230 -22.75 1.38 -14.78
CA ASN A 230 -22.83 1.89 -13.40
C ASN A 230 -22.57 0.79 -12.33
N ARG A 231 -21.71 -0.16 -12.62
CA ARG A 231 -21.25 -1.20 -11.68
C ARG A 231 -19.79 -1.04 -11.34
N ILE A 232 -19.38 -1.66 -10.25
CA ILE A 232 -18.07 -1.47 -9.64
C ILE A 232 -17.14 -2.62 -10.03
N VAL A 233 -15.92 -2.24 -10.41
CA VAL A 233 -14.77 -3.16 -10.50
C VAL A 233 -13.81 -2.80 -9.39
N ALA A 234 -13.48 -3.77 -8.53
CA ALA A 234 -12.48 -3.64 -7.50
C ALA A 234 -11.20 -4.37 -7.91
N ILE A 235 -10.09 -3.64 -7.99
CA ILE A 235 -8.79 -4.20 -8.36
C ILE A 235 -7.85 -4.07 -7.17
N HIS A 236 -7.38 -5.20 -6.64
CA HIS A 236 -6.35 -5.21 -5.60
C HIS A 236 -4.98 -5.10 -6.25
N CYS A 237 -4.29 -3.99 -5.99
CA CYS A 237 -2.96 -3.70 -6.52
C CYS A 237 -2.00 -3.42 -5.37
N SER A 238 -0.70 -3.65 -5.61
CA SER A 238 0.38 -3.25 -4.73
C SER A 238 1.35 -2.34 -5.46
N ASN A 239 1.94 -1.38 -4.75
CA ASN A 239 3.07 -0.63 -5.29
C ASN A 239 4.29 -1.56 -5.39
N LEU A 240 4.84 -1.68 -6.59
CA LEU A 240 6.07 -2.42 -6.79
C LEU A 240 7.25 -1.66 -6.17
N PRO A 241 8.15 -2.33 -5.45
CA PRO A 241 9.39 -1.70 -5.02
C PRO A 241 10.25 -1.39 -6.27
N MET A 242 10.56 -0.10 -6.47
CA MET A 242 11.52 0.32 -7.49
C MET A 242 12.93 0.05 -6.98
N PHE A 243 13.64 -0.88 -7.59
CA PHE A 243 15.02 -1.18 -7.26
C PHE A 243 15.94 -0.34 -8.16
N LYS A 244 16.89 0.40 -7.54
CA LYS A 244 17.86 1.25 -8.26
C LYS A 244 18.61 0.51 -9.39
N TRP A 245 18.84 -0.80 -9.22
CA TRP A 245 19.56 -1.60 -10.21
C TRP A 245 18.74 -1.96 -11.46
N LYS A 246 17.39 -1.86 -11.44
CA LYS A 246 16.56 -2.14 -12.62
C LYS A 246 16.57 -1.01 -13.65
N ASN A 247 16.89 0.22 -13.25
CA ASN A 247 16.78 1.41 -14.11
C ASN A 247 18.13 2.06 -14.45
N GLY A 248 19.27 1.40 -14.17
CA GLY A 248 20.59 1.96 -14.52
C GLY A 248 20.94 3.29 -13.83
N ALA A 249 20.20 3.68 -12.79
CA ALA A 249 20.52 4.86 -12.00
C ALA A 249 21.59 4.49 -10.96
N THR A 250 22.82 4.94 -11.23
CA THR A 250 23.94 4.96 -10.28
C THR A 250 23.67 5.89 -9.11
#